data_ae4eee34a5032eec95f7e19665288418
#
_entry.id   ae4eee34a5032eec95f7e19665288418
#
_cell.length_a   1.000
_cell.length_b   1.000
_cell.length_c   1.000
_cell.angle_alpha   90.00
_cell.angle_beta   90.00
_cell.angle_gamma   90.00
#
_symmetry.space_group_name_H-M   'P 1'
#
loop_
_entity.id
_entity.type
_entity.pdbx_description
1 polymer ?
#
loop_
_entity_poly.entity_id
_entity_poly.type
_entity_poly.pdbx_seq_one_letter_code
_entity_poly.pdbx_strand_id
1 'polypeptide(L)'
;MCTAVTYKTKDHYFGRNLDLERTYGERVVITPRNYIFKMRSVPSLENHYALIGMATVIDGYPLYYEATNEKGLSMAGLNFPDNAEYKELEAGKDNVAPFEFIPWILGQCANMQEVRNALNKLNLAQINFSENLPLTPLHWMISDREQSITVECIKDGLKIYENPFGVLTNNPTFDYHMMNLNNYMGLHEGFAVNNLCNDITLKNYSLGLGALGLPGDFSSVSRFVKAVYVKQKSHSGDSEKESVSQFFHILSSVAMPKGCILAANGEYEYTRYSSCCNTDKGIYYYTTYDCSTVTSIDMHSVDLNNNKIYQYDLIE
;
A
#
# COMPACT_ATOMS: atom_id res chain seq x y z
N MET A 1 -8.65 -3.66 7.45
CA MET A 1 -7.57 -2.63 7.64
C MET A 1 -6.38 -2.94 6.72
N CYS A 2 -5.35 -2.11 6.69
CA CYS A 2 -4.21 -2.32 5.76
C CYS A 2 -2.97 -1.52 6.20
N THR A 3 -1.79 -1.94 5.73
CA THR A 3 -0.56 -1.16 5.86
C THR A 3 0.26 -1.28 4.59
N ALA A 4 0.57 -0.17 3.92
CA ALA A 4 1.47 -0.12 2.77
C ALA A 4 2.80 0.53 3.17
N VAL A 5 3.90 0.03 2.63
CA VAL A 5 5.24 0.54 2.90
C VAL A 5 6.10 0.54 1.64
N THR A 6 7.09 1.42 1.63
CA THR A 6 8.22 1.38 0.69
C THR A 6 9.48 1.00 1.44
N TYR A 7 10.47 0.47 0.75
CA TYR A 7 11.80 0.23 1.32
C TYR A 7 12.85 0.38 0.20
N LYS A 8 13.90 1.14 0.47
CA LYS A 8 14.96 1.40 -0.52
C LYS A 8 16.29 0.88 0.01
N THR A 9 16.90 0.00 -0.74
CA THR A 9 18.27 -0.47 -0.54
C THR A 9 19.03 -0.19 -1.84
N LYS A 10 19.69 -1.18 -2.43
CA LYS A 10 20.19 -1.08 -3.80
C LYS A 10 19.04 -0.93 -4.80
N ASP A 11 17.98 -1.73 -4.64
CA ASP A 11 16.73 -1.62 -5.40
C ASP A 11 15.64 -0.95 -4.54
N HIS A 12 14.54 -0.56 -5.17
CA HIS A 12 13.35 -0.03 -4.51
C HIS A 12 12.27 -1.10 -4.40
N TYR A 13 11.61 -1.14 -3.26
CA TYR A 13 10.56 -2.11 -2.93
C TYR A 13 9.29 -1.39 -2.49
N PHE A 14 8.15 -1.92 -2.92
CA PHE A 14 6.82 -1.45 -2.57
C PHE A 14 5.91 -2.63 -2.27
N GLY A 15 5.09 -2.55 -1.24
CA GLY A 15 4.12 -3.60 -0.94
C GLY A 15 3.28 -3.30 0.30
N ARG A 16 2.50 -4.30 0.74
CA ARG A 16 1.52 -4.09 1.79
C ARG A 16 1.18 -5.35 2.59
N ASN A 17 0.54 -5.16 3.74
CA ASN A 17 -0.38 -6.11 4.35
C ASN A 17 -1.80 -5.80 3.88
N LEU A 18 -2.55 -6.80 3.40
CA LEU A 18 -3.99 -6.72 3.22
C LEU A 18 -4.66 -7.38 4.43
N ASP A 19 -5.36 -6.59 5.22
CA ASP A 19 -6.07 -7.08 6.41
C ASP A 19 -7.56 -7.05 6.12
N LEU A 20 -8.20 -8.21 6.07
CA LEU A 20 -9.63 -8.41 5.79
C LEU A 20 -10.17 -9.59 6.60
N GLU A 21 -11.48 -9.58 6.84
CA GLU A 21 -12.19 -10.66 7.51
C GLU A 21 -12.43 -11.87 6.60
N ARG A 22 -12.46 -11.68 5.28
CA ARG A 22 -12.72 -12.75 4.28
C ARG A 22 -11.90 -12.53 3.01
N THR A 23 -11.78 -13.58 2.21
CA THR A 23 -11.21 -13.51 0.86
C THR A 23 -12.25 -13.05 -0.15
N TYR A 24 -11.76 -12.32 -1.17
CA TYR A 24 -12.52 -11.98 -2.38
C TYR A 24 -11.96 -12.68 -3.63
N GLY A 25 -11.13 -13.71 -3.43
CA GLY A 25 -10.46 -14.44 -4.51
C GLY A 25 -9.25 -13.69 -5.05
N GLU A 26 -8.43 -13.17 -4.12
CA GLU A 26 -7.20 -12.48 -4.43
C GLU A 26 -6.24 -13.40 -5.19
N ARG A 27 -5.60 -12.86 -6.21
CA ARG A 27 -4.58 -13.53 -7.02
C ARG A 27 -3.56 -12.54 -7.55
N VAL A 28 -2.36 -13.01 -7.85
CA VAL A 28 -1.40 -12.16 -8.54
C VAL A 28 -1.79 -12.08 -10.00
N VAL A 29 -1.87 -10.86 -10.53
CA VAL A 29 -2.27 -10.60 -11.91
C VAL A 29 -1.19 -9.80 -12.61
N ILE A 30 -0.81 -10.27 -13.82
CA ILE A 30 -0.03 -9.48 -14.76
C ILE A 30 -0.99 -9.01 -15.86
N THR A 31 -1.11 -7.69 -16.03
CA THR A 31 -1.86 -7.08 -17.14
C THR A 31 -0.88 -6.58 -18.20
N PRO A 32 -0.81 -7.22 -19.39
CA PRO A 32 0.06 -6.81 -20.47
C PRO A 32 -0.37 -5.51 -21.13
N ARG A 33 0.54 -4.89 -21.92
CA ARG A 33 0.37 -3.56 -22.52
C ARG A 33 -0.83 -3.39 -23.42
N ASN A 34 -1.25 -4.48 -24.11
CA ASN A 34 -2.37 -4.44 -25.08
C ASN A 34 -3.68 -4.99 -24.50
N TYR A 35 -3.75 -5.26 -23.19
CA TYR A 35 -5.01 -5.52 -22.53
C TYR A 35 -5.82 -4.20 -22.50
N ILE A 36 -7.12 -4.27 -22.82
CA ILE A 36 -7.96 -3.07 -22.87
C ILE A 36 -8.64 -2.87 -21.51
N PHE A 37 -8.19 -1.85 -20.75
CA PHE A 37 -8.96 -1.38 -19.61
C PHE A 37 -10.13 -0.53 -20.11
N LYS A 38 -11.33 -1.09 -20.07
CA LYS A 38 -12.56 -0.35 -20.37
C LYS A 38 -12.90 0.54 -19.18
N MET A 39 -12.67 1.84 -19.33
CA MET A 39 -12.98 2.83 -18.32
C MET A 39 -14.42 3.32 -18.43
N ARG A 40 -15.01 3.80 -17.33
CA ARG A 40 -16.43 4.18 -17.25
C ARG A 40 -16.72 5.57 -17.82
N SER A 41 -15.86 6.54 -17.53
CA SER A 41 -16.10 7.96 -17.89
C SER A 41 -14.91 8.66 -18.53
N VAL A 42 -13.77 8.00 -18.64
CA VAL A 42 -12.59 8.47 -19.38
C VAL A 42 -12.29 7.52 -20.54
N PRO A 43 -11.48 7.91 -21.52
CA PRO A 43 -11.09 7.01 -22.61
C PRO A 43 -10.48 5.71 -22.08
N SER A 44 -10.86 4.57 -22.70
CA SER A 44 -10.27 3.28 -22.38
C SER A 44 -8.76 3.28 -22.66
N LEU A 45 -8.00 2.55 -21.83
CA LEU A 45 -6.57 2.37 -22.06
C LEU A 45 -6.38 1.15 -22.97
N GLU A 46 -6.09 1.39 -24.24
CA GLU A 46 -5.88 0.33 -25.25
C GLU A 46 -4.40 -0.05 -25.38
N ASN A 47 -3.52 0.87 -25.03
CA ASN A 47 -2.07 0.67 -24.96
C ASN A 47 -1.55 1.40 -23.74
N HIS A 48 -0.96 0.65 -22.82
CA HIS A 48 -0.54 1.16 -21.52
C HIS A 48 0.70 0.42 -21.02
N TYR A 49 1.33 0.87 -19.95
CA TYR A 49 2.40 0.12 -19.30
C TYR A 49 1.86 -1.19 -18.72
N ALA A 50 2.63 -2.25 -18.83
CA ALA A 50 2.30 -3.53 -18.19
C ALA A 50 2.30 -3.36 -16.65
N LEU A 51 1.38 -4.05 -15.98
CA LEU A 51 1.22 -4.02 -14.52
C LEU A 51 1.37 -5.42 -13.93
N ILE A 52 1.94 -5.50 -12.72
CA ILE A 52 1.88 -6.67 -11.85
C ILE A 52 1.39 -6.25 -10.46
N GLY A 53 0.51 -7.03 -9.87
CA GLY A 53 -0.01 -6.76 -8.52
C GLY A 53 -1.03 -7.77 -8.07
N MET A 54 -1.56 -7.56 -6.86
CA MET A 54 -2.65 -8.36 -6.31
C MET A 54 -4.00 -7.78 -6.72
N ALA A 55 -4.89 -8.61 -7.23
CA ALA A 55 -6.21 -8.21 -7.67
C ALA A 55 -7.26 -9.31 -7.47
N THR A 56 -8.52 -8.92 -7.36
CA THR A 56 -9.66 -9.80 -7.63
C THR A 56 -10.09 -9.57 -9.08
N VAL A 57 -10.28 -10.66 -9.83
CA VAL A 57 -10.70 -10.59 -11.24
C VAL A 57 -12.18 -10.89 -11.36
N ILE A 58 -12.96 -9.92 -11.83
CA ILE A 58 -14.41 -10.03 -12.03
C ILE A 58 -14.72 -9.69 -13.47
N ASP A 59 -15.40 -10.60 -14.17
CA ASP A 59 -15.76 -10.45 -15.59
C ASP A 59 -14.54 -10.11 -16.48
N GLY A 60 -13.38 -10.66 -16.13
CA GLY A 60 -12.12 -10.42 -16.81
C GLY A 60 -11.45 -9.10 -16.47
N TYR A 61 -12.04 -8.24 -15.61
CA TYR A 61 -11.46 -6.98 -15.16
C TYR A 61 -10.70 -7.16 -13.84
N PRO A 62 -9.40 -6.79 -13.78
CA PRO A 62 -8.61 -6.89 -12.54
C PRO A 62 -8.89 -5.67 -11.64
N LEU A 63 -9.50 -5.90 -10.50
CA LEU A 63 -9.69 -4.94 -9.43
C LEU A 63 -8.47 -4.98 -8.51
N TYR A 64 -7.50 -4.13 -8.76
CA TYR A 64 -6.23 -4.12 -8.03
C TYR A 64 -6.36 -3.56 -6.61
N TYR A 65 -5.78 -4.25 -5.65
CA TYR A 65 -5.51 -3.75 -4.30
C TYR A 65 -4.24 -2.92 -4.27
N GLU A 66 -3.19 -3.41 -4.94
CA GLU A 66 -1.95 -2.71 -5.26
C GLU A 66 -1.37 -3.25 -6.56
N ALA A 67 -0.57 -2.43 -7.22
CA ALA A 67 0.19 -2.85 -8.39
C ALA A 67 1.45 -2.00 -8.57
N THR A 68 2.36 -2.53 -9.37
CA THR A 68 3.56 -1.85 -9.89
C THR A 68 3.55 -1.96 -11.39
N ASN A 69 3.88 -0.89 -12.11
CA ASN A 69 4.04 -0.94 -13.55
C ASN A 69 5.50 -1.25 -13.96
N GLU A 70 5.70 -1.55 -15.22
CA GLU A 70 7.02 -1.87 -15.80
C GLU A 70 8.05 -0.72 -15.76
N LYS A 71 7.65 0.48 -15.32
CA LYS A 71 8.51 1.65 -15.10
C LYS A 71 8.90 1.81 -13.63
N GLY A 72 8.41 0.93 -12.75
CA GLY A 72 8.71 0.96 -11.33
C GLY A 72 7.81 1.88 -10.51
N LEU A 73 6.79 2.50 -11.13
CA LEU A 73 5.77 3.25 -10.41
C LEU A 73 4.80 2.27 -9.75
N SER A 74 4.50 2.49 -8.48
CA SER A 74 3.67 1.61 -7.65
C SER A 74 2.53 2.37 -7.00
N MET A 75 1.41 1.68 -6.77
CA MET A 75 0.24 2.26 -6.12
C MET A 75 -0.52 1.21 -5.31
N ALA A 76 -1.03 1.59 -4.14
CA ALA A 76 -1.90 0.76 -3.31
C ALA A 76 -3.11 1.56 -2.83
N GLY A 77 -4.28 0.94 -2.85
CA GLY A 77 -5.52 1.46 -2.25
C GLY A 77 -5.74 0.81 -0.89
N LEU A 78 -6.01 1.62 0.13
CA LEU A 78 -6.24 1.17 1.50
C LEU A 78 -7.62 1.66 1.97
N ASN A 79 -8.27 0.87 2.82
CA ASN A 79 -9.61 1.19 3.33
C ASN A 79 -9.59 2.48 4.16
N PHE A 80 -10.54 3.39 3.87
CA PHE A 80 -10.62 4.73 4.44
C PHE A 80 -12.08 5.13 4.73
N PRO A 81 -12.82 4.28 5.49
CA PRO A 81 -14.23 4.50 5.77
C PRO A 81 -14.46 5.82 6.51
N ASP A 82 -15.66 6.40 6.34
CA ASP A 82 -16.11 7.65 6.97
C ASP A 82 -15.33 8.92 6.58
N ASN A 83 -14.17 8.79 5.93
CA ASN A 83 -13.38 9.92 5.42
C ASN A 83 -13.43 10.03 3.90
N ALA A 84 -13.45 8.90 3.17
CA ALA A 84 -13.52 8.92 1.72
C ALA A 84 -14.88 9.47 1.25
N GLU A 85 -14.85 10.51 0.42
CA GLU A 85 -16.03 11.14 -0.17
C GLU A 85 -15.78 11.43 -1.65
N TYR A 86 -16.25 10.53 -2.51
CA TYR A 86 -16.16 10.69 -3.96
C TYR A 86 -17.19 11.69 -4.45
N LYS A 87 -16.93 12.31 -5.60
CA LYS A 87 -17.71 13.43 -6.10
C LYS A 87 -18.60 13.03 -7.27
N GLU A 88 -19.60 13.86 -7.58
CA GLU A 88 -20.35 13.75 -8.81
C GLU A 88 -19.44 13.99 -10.03
N LEU A 89 -19.92 13.62 -11.22
CA LEU A 89 -19.21 13.87 -12.47
C LEU A 89 -19.00 15.38 -12.66
N GLU A 90 -17.77 15.77 -12.94
CA GLU A 90 -17.39 17.17 -13.18
C GLU A 90 -16.98 17.38 -14.63
N ALA A 91 -17.60 18.32 -15.33
CA ALA A 91 -17.26 18.64 -16.71
C ALA A 91 -15.86 19.24 -16.82
N GLY A 92 -15.08 18.76 -17.78
CA GLY A 92 -13.70 19.22 -18.01
C GLY A 92 -12.65 18.58 -17.10
N LYS A 93 -13.04 17.63 -16.27
CA LYS A 93 -12.15 16.79 -15.47
C LYS A 93 -12.09 15.36 -16.00
N ASP A 94 -11.03 14.67 -15.64
CA ASP A 94 -10.91 13.23 -15.84
C ASP A 94 -11.67 12.52 -14.70
N ASN A 95 -12.91 12.11 -14.98
CA ASN A 95 -13.80 11.45 -14.04
C ASN A 95 -13.45 9.96 -13.95
N VAL A 96 -12.70 9.58 -12.94
CA VAL A 96 -12.18 8.21 -12.75
C VAL A 96 -12.91 7.54 -11.59
N ALA A 97 -13.40 6.32 -11.80
CA ALA A 97 -13.98 5.54 -10.73
C ALA A 97 -12.86 5.08 -9.73
N PRO A 98 -13.14 4.99 -8.44
CA PRO A 98 -12.12 4.56 -7.45
C PRO A 98 -11.45 3.23 -7.78
N PHE A 99 -12.20 2.26 -8.32
CA PHE A 99 -11.65 0.95 -8.74
C PHE A 99 -10.78 1.01 -10.00
N GLU A 100 -10.92 2.08 -10.81
CA GLU A 100 -10.12 2.33 -12.01
C GLU A 100 -8.85 3.12 -11.72
N PHE A 101 -8.72 3.70 -10.53
CA PHE A 101 -7.68 4.69 -10.25
C PHE A 101 -6.27 4.10 -10.29
N ILE A 102 -6.08 2.87 -9.78
CA ILE A 102 -4.78 2.17 -9.88
C ILE A 102 -4.39 1.92 -11.35
N PRO A 103 -5.20 1.23 -12.18
CA PRO A 103 -4.82 1.02 -13.58
C PRO A 103 -4.77 2.32 -14.38
N TRP A 104 -5.58 3.33 -14.05
CA TRP A 104 -5.57 4.62 -14.74
C TRP A 104 -4.25 5.38 -14.52
N ILE A 105 -3.73 5.42 -13.30
CA ILE A 105 -2.44 6.03 -13.02
C ILE A 105 -1.30 5.18 -13.58
N LEU A 106 -1.23 3.91 -13.20
CA LEU A 106 -0.09 3.06 -13.52
C LEU A 106 0.01 2.73 -15.01
N GLY A 107 -1.12 2.72 -15.71
CA GLY A 107 -1.14 2.45 -17.14
C GLY A 107 -0.55 3.57 -18.00
N GLN A 108 -0.60 4.82 -17.54
CA GLN A 108 -0.20 5.97 -18.36
C GLN A 108 0.98 6.77 -17.80
N CYS A 109 1.32 6.61 -16.51
CA CYS A 109 2.38 7.37 -15.87
C CYS A 109 3.62 6.51 -15.67
N ALA A 110 4.81 7.03 -16.06
CA ALA A 110 6.08 6.36 -15.86
C ALA A 110 6.80 6.80 -14.58
N ASN A 111 6.44 7.97 -14.03
CA ASN A 111 7.13 8.61 -12.92
C ASN A 111 6.19 9.55 -12.15
N MET A 112 6.65 10.04 -10.99
CA MET A 112 5.84 10.89 -10.12
C MET A 112 5.49 12.24 -10.73
N GLN A 113 6.29 12.79 -11.65
CA GLN A 113 5.95 14.06 -12.32
C GLN A 113 4.72 13.89 -13.22
N GLU A 114 4.64 12.78 -13.94
CA GLU A 114 3.47 12.44 -14.78
C GLU A 114 2.23 12.18 -13.90
N VAL A 115 2.41 11.50 -12.76
CA VAL A 115 1.34 11.32 -11.76
C VAL A 115 0.79 12.67 -11.31
N ARG A 116 1.64 13.61 -10.89
CA ARG A 116 1.20 14.94 -10.45
C ARG A 116 0.42 15.68 -11.54
N ASN A 117 0.86 15.58 -12.79
CA ASN A 117 0.15 16.17 -13.92
C ASN A 117 -1.23 15.55 -14.12
N ALA A 118 -1.35 14.22 -14.01
CA ALA A 118 -2.64 13.52 -14.10
C ALA A 118 -3.57 13.91 -12.95
N LEU A 119 -3.06 14.00 -11.72
CA LEU A 119 -3.85 14.38 -10.53
C LEU A 119 -4.43 15.80 -10.61
N ASN A 120 -3.83 16.73 -11.36
CA ASN A 120 -4.35 18.09 -11.51
C ASN A 120 -5.71 18.13 -12.21
N LYS A 121 -6.03 17.14 -13.04
CA LYS A 121 -7.30 17.02 -13.78
C LYS A 121 -8.25 15.98 -13.20
N LEU A 122 -7.80 15.23 -12.23
CA LEU A 122 -8.55 14.12 -11.64
C LEU A 122 -9.80 14.60 -10.92
N ASN A 123 -10.89 13.89 -11.13
CA ASN A 123 -12.05 13.84 -10.26
C ASN A 123 -12.35 12.37 -9.94
N LEU A 124 -12.22 11.98 -8.67
CA LEU A 124 -12.64 10.64 -8.23
C LEU A 124 -14.16 10.62 -8.09
N ALA A 125 -14.80 9.96 -9.04
CA ALA A 125 -16.24 10.03 -9.26
C ALA A 125 -16.99 8.87 -8.57
N GLN A 126 -18.22 9.13 -8.15
CA GLN A 126 -19.15 8.16 -7.55
C GLN A 126 -19.66 7.16 -8.59
N ILE A 127 -18.79 6.29 -9.07
CA ILE A 127 -19.12 5.26 -10.07
C ILE A 127 -18.85 3.89 -9.46
N ASN A 128 -19.91 3.09 -9.25
CA ASN A 128 -19.82 1.72 -8.80
C ASN A 128 -19.25 0.80 -9.88
N PHE A 129 -18.58 -0.26 -9.48
CA PHE A 129 -18.20 -1.32 -10.43
C PHE A 129 -19.45 -2.03 -10.97
N SER A 130 -20.35 -2.43 -10.08
CA SER A 130 -21.65 -3.00 -10.39
C SER A 130 -22.64 -2.74 -9.24
N GLU A 131 -23.91 -3.10 -9.42
CA GLU A 131 -24.93 -3.00 -8.36
C GLU A 131 -24.56 -3.82 -7.12
N ASN A 132 -23.90 -4.98 -7.31
CA ASN A 132 -23.51 -5.88 -6.22
C ASN A 132 -22.13 -5.55 -5.62
N LEU A 133 -21.38 -4.63 -6.24
CA LEU A 133 -20.06 -4.16 -5.80
C LEU A 133 -20.08 -2.64 -5.72
N PRO A 134 -20.56 -2.09 -4.60
CA PRO A 134 -20.63 -0.65 -4.39
C PRO A 134 -19.23 -0.06 -4.22
N LEU A 135 -19.16 1.26 -4.18
CA LEU A 135 -17.94 2.02 -3.94
C LEU A 135 -17.26 1.58 -2.64
N THR A 136 -16.00 1.23 -2.76
CA THR A 136 -15.14 0.99 -1.60
C THR A 136 -14.52 2.32 -1.18
N PRO A 137 -14.63 2.72 0.10
CA PRO A 137 -13.99 3.94 0.59
C PRO A 137 -12.48 3.70 0.70
N LEU A 138 -11.70 4.36 -0.15
CA LEU A 138 -10.25 4.18 -0.24
C LEU A 138 -9.52 5.51 -0.16
N HIS A 139 -8.27 5.44 0.29
CA HIS A 139 -7.21 6.39 0.01
C HIS A 139 -5.99 5.64 -0.56
N TRP A 140 -5.04 6.35 -1.12
CA TRP A 140 -3.98 5.70 -1.90
C TRP A 140 -2.60 6.21 -1.54
N MET A 141 -1.62 5.31 -1.60
CA MET A 141 -0.20 5.64 -1.65
C MET A 141 0.32 5.37 -3.06
N ILE A 142 1.00 6.35 -3.63
CA ILE A 142 1.68 6.25 -4.93
C ILE A 142 3.17 6.50 -4.69
N SER A 143 4.02 5.68 -5.25
CA SER A 143 5.46 5.76 -5.04
C SER A 143 6.24 5.40 -6.29
N ASP A 144 7.29 6.14 -6.55
CA ASP A 144 8.40 5.73 -7.39
C ASP A 144 9.66 5.51 -6.53
N ARG A 145 10.80 5.31 -7.16
CA ARG A 145 12.06 5.06 -6.45
C ARG A 145 12.50 6.21 -5.53
N GLU A 146 12.11 7.45 -5.81
CA GLU A 146 12.64 8.64 -5.15
C GLU A 146 11.65 9.27 -4.16
N GLN A 147 10.36 9.10 -4.37
CA GLN A 147 9.35 9.79 -3.57
C GLN A 147 8.05 9.00 -3.46
N SER A 148 7.27 9.34 -2.45
CA SER A 148 5.92 8.82 -2.25
C SER A 148 4.96 9.96 -1.95
N ILE A 149 3.71 9.81 -2.39
CA ILE A 149 2.61 10.70 -2.04
C ILE A 149 1.43 9.89 -1.51
N THR A 150 0.61 10.54 -0.70
CA THR A 150 -0.71 10.03 -0.27
C THR A 150 -1.80 10.85 -0.94
N VAL A 151 -2.80 10.17 -1.50
CA VAL A 151 -3.95 10.79 -2.17
C VAL A 151 -5.21 10.42 -1.42
N GLU A 152 -5.95 11.43 -0.95
CA GLU A 152 -7.19 11.29 -0.19
C GLU A 152 -8.29 12.15 -0.84
N CYS A 153 -9.42 11.53 -1.18
CA CYS A 153 -10.62 12.25 -1.62
C CYS A 153 -11.59 12.34 -0.43
N ILE A 154 -11.64 13.50 0.19
CA ILE A 154 -12.42 13.75 1.40
C ILE A 154 -13.49 14.82 1.14
N LYS A 155 -14.30 15.16 2.16
CA LYS A 155 -15.35 16.17 2.04
C LYS A 155 -14.86 17.48 1.44
N ASP A 156 -13.67 17.92 1.82
CA ASP A 156 -13.05 19.18 1.36
C ASP A 156 -12.31 19.04 0.02
N GLY A 157 -12.52 17.94 -0.71
CA GLY A 157 -11.95 17.67 -2.03
C GLY A 157 -10.74 16.74 -2.01
N LEU A 158 -10.05 16.70 -3.15
CA LEU A 158 -8.85 15.88 -3.32
C LEU A 158 -7.66 16.52 -2.59
N LYS A 159 -7.05 15.75 -1.70
CA LYS A 159 -5.83 16.13 -0.97
C LYS A 159 -4.68 15.26 -1.46
N ILE A 160 -3.54 15.91 -1.68
CA ILE A 160 -2.29 15.25 -2.09
C ILE A 160 -1.24 15.66 -1.07
N TYR A 161 -0.71 14.69 -0.33
CA TYR A 161 0.32 14.91 0.69
C TYR A 161 1.64 14.31 0.24
N GLU A 162 2.73 15.02 0.50
CA GLU A 162 4.05 14.40 0.46
C GLU A 162 4.15 13.36 1.55
N ASN A 163 4.61 12.15 1.21
CA ASN A 163 4.75 11.06 2.16
C ASN A 163 6.24 10.68 2.34
N PRO A 164 7.01 11.45 3.12
CA PRO A 164 8.46 11.25 3.24
C PRO A 164 8.84 9.93 3.91
N PHE A 165 7.90 9.32 4.64
CA PHE A 165 8.14 8.03 5.29
C PHE A 165 7.80 6.83 4.40
N GLY A 166 7.04 7.03 3.31
CA GLY A 166 6.58 5.94 2.45
C GLY A 166 5.86 4.85 3.25
N VAL A 167 4.94 5.27 4.11
CA VAL A 167 4.06 4.42 4.93
C VAL A 167 2.64 4.98 4.84
N LEU A 168 1.66 4.11 4.68
CA LEU A 168 0.24 4.45 4.77
C LEU A 168 -0.49 3.34 5.52
N THR A 169 -1.42 3.71 6.39
CA THR A 169 -2.32 2.76 7.07
C THR A 169 -3.78 3.06 6.69
N ASN A 170 -4.65 3.38 7.63
CA ASN A 170 -6.06 3.69 7.39
C ASN A 170 -6.40 5.03 8.05
N ASN A 171 -7.64 5.20 8.52
CA ASN A 171 -8.08 6.36 9.29
C ASN A 171 -7.15 6.68 10.49
N PRO A 172 -7.05 7.96 10.89
CA PRO A 172 -7.65 9.14 10.25
C PRO A 172 -6.87 9.63 9.03
N THR A 173 -7.08 10.90 8.62
CA THR A 173 -6.39 11.51 7.48
C THR A 173 -4.86 11.55 7.65
N PHE A 174 -4.13 11.59 6.55
CA PHE A 174 -2.67 11.47 6.55
C PHE A 174 -1.96 12.59 7.31
N ASP A 175 -2.47 13.81 7.27
CA ASP A 175 -1.95 14.94 8.06
C ASP A 175 -1.99 14.70 9.57
N TYR A 176 -3.04 14.01 10.07
CA TYR A 176 -3.10 13.58 11.46
C TYR A 176 -1.98 12.57 11.77
N HIS A 177 -1.75 11.58 10.92
CA HIS A 177 -0.67 10.61 11.11
C HIS A 177 0.68 11.31 11.21
N MET A 178 0.95 12.28 10.32
CA MET A 178 2.17 13.07 10.33
C MET A 178 2.30 13.93 11.60
N MET A 179 1.20 14.58 12.04
CA MET A 179 1.21 15.34 13.29
C MET A 179 1.47 14.44 14.50
N ASN A 180 0.83 13.27 14.54
CA ASN A 180 0.97 12.33 15.65
C ASN A 180 2.40 11.79 15.82
N LEU A 181 3.18 11.67 14.73
CA LEU A 181 4.59 11.23 14.82
C LEU A 181 5.44 12.13 15.72
N ASN A 182 5.09 13.41 15.89
CA ASN A 182 5.82 14.31 16.78
C ASN A 182 5.82 13.83 18.25
N ASN A 183 4.81 13.06 18.66
CA ASN A 183 4.75 12.49 20.01
C ASN A 183 5.81 11.39 20.22
N TYR A 184 6.41 10.89 19.16
CA TYR A 184 7.32 9.73 19.16
C TYR A 184 8.75 10.08 18.75
N MET A 185 9.10 11.37 18.67
CA MET A 185 10.46 11.82 18.29
C MET A 185 11.55 11.32 19.23
N GLY A 186 11.19 10.96 20.46
CA GLY A 186 12.12 10.42 21.46
C GLY A 186 12.50 8.95 21.27
N LEU A 187 11.82 8.21 20.38
CA LEU A 187 12.08 6.80 20.15
C LEU A 187 13.43 6.58 19.44
N HIS A 188 14.23 5.67 19.97
CA HIS A 188 15.50 5.26 19.37
C HIS A 188 15.84 3.80 19.70
N GLU A 189 16.81 3.22 19.00
CA GLU A 189 17.21 1.81 19.13
C GLU A 189 18.17 1.53 20.28
N GLY A 190 18.75 2.57 20.87
CA GLY A 190 19.77 2.46 21.92
C GLY A 190 19.21 2.29 23.33
N PHE A 191 20.07 2.50 24.31
CA PHE A 191 19.71 2.52 25.72
C PHE A 191 18.96 3.83 26.06
N ALA A 192 17.96 3.74 26.92
CA ALA A 192 17.30 4.93 27.44
C ALA A 192 18.27 5.83 28.21
N VAL A 193 18.16 7.14 27.98
CA VAL A 193 18.91 8.18 28.65
C VAL A 193 18.09 8.74 29.82
N ASN A 194 18.67 8.86 31.00
CA ASN A 194 18.01 9.47 32.14
C ASN A 194 17.94 11.02 31.97
N ASN A 195 16.79 11.49 31.48
CA ASN A 195 16.51 12.91 31.38
C ASN A 195 15.56 13.43 32.49
N LEU A 196 15.20 12.56 33.46
CA LEU A 196 14.26 12.92 34.54
C LEU A 196 14.94 13.67 35.69
N CYS A 197 16.16 13.26 36.07
CA CYS A 197 16.90 13.84 37.17
C CYS A 197 18.40 13.58 37.03
N ASN A 198 19.21 14.49 37.60
CA ASN A 198 20.66 14.36 37.60
C ASN A 198 21.21 13.68 38.91
N ASP A 199 20.39 13.72 39.96
CA ASP A 199 20.84 13.32 41.31
C ASP A 199 20.57 11.85 41.62
N ILE A 200 19.79 11.15 40.79
CA ILE A 200 19.46 9.75 40.99
C ILE A 200 19.93 8.96 39.77
N THR A 201 20.75 7.93 40.03
CA THR A 201 21.19 7.02 38.96
C THR A 201 20.12 5.99 38.65
N LEU A 202 19.47 6.15 37.46
CA LEU A 202 18.58 5.14 36.88
C LEU A 202 19.40 4.25 35.93
N LYS A 203 19.10 2.95 35.92
CA LYS A 203 19.82 1.96 35.09
C LYS A 203 18.87 1.29 34.10
N ASN A 204 19.35 1.11 32.87
CA ASN A 204 18.67 0.26 31.91
C ASN A 204 18.67 -1.20 32.42
N TYR A 205 17.47 -1.80 32.52
CA TYR A 205 17.30 -3.19 32.98
C TYR A 205 17.17 -4.19 31.83
N SER A 206 16.99 -3.70 30.58
CA SER A 206 16.94 -4.52 29.36
C SER A 206 17.36 -3.74 28.13
N LEU A 207 17.63 -4.46 27.02
CA LEU A 207 17.77 -3.88 25.69
C LEU A 207 16.40 -3.37 25.21
N GLY A 208 16.40 -2.41 24.28
CA GLY A 208 15.19 -1.88 23.63
C GLY A 208 14.46 -0.79 24.44
N LEU A 209 14.96 -0.37 25.60
CA LEU A 209 14.33 0.68 26.42
C LEU A 209 14.29 2.05 25.73
N GLY A 210 15.16 2.32 24.75
CA GLY A 210 15.06 3.54 23.94
C GLY A 210 13.78 3.62 23.07
N ALA A 211 13.13 2.48 22.85
CA ALA A 211 11.85 2.40 22.15
C ALA A 211 10.64 2.29 23.11
N LEU A 212 10.82 2.58 24.41
CA LEU A 212 9.72 2.56 25.36
C LEU A 212 8.65 3.58 24.97
N GLY A 213 7.39 3.12 24.86
CA GLY A 213 6.27 3.90 24.36
C GLY A 213 5.97 3.70 22.88
N LEU A 214 6.75 2.88 22.15
CA LEU A 214 6.37 2.46 20.80
C LEU A 214 5.02 1.73 20.87
N PRO A 215 3.99 2.16 20.10
CA PRO A 215 2.67 1.54 20.17
C PRO A 215 2.69 0.07 19.77
N GLY A 216 1.92 -0.76 20.47
CA GLY A 216 1.85 -2.20 20.23
C GLY A 216 0.46 -2.69 19.79
N ASP A 217 -0.57 -1.86 19.88
CA ASP A 217 -1.92 -2.21 19.44
C ASP A 217 -2.08 -2.17 17.91
N PHE A 218 -3.21 -2.70 17.42
CA PHE A 218 -3.47 -2.87 16.00
C PHE A 218 -4.24 -1.70 15.35
N SER A 219 -4.50 -0.61 16.08
CA SER A 219 -5.15 0.56 15.49
C SER A 219 -4.32 1.15 14.34
N SER A 220 -4.98 1.84 13.42
CA SER A 220 -4.31 2.46 12.26
C SER A 220 -3.18 3.41 12.69
N VAL A 221 -3.43 4.23 13.70
CA VAL A 221 -2.48 5.22 14.23
C VAL A 221 -1.24 4.53 14.81
N SER A 222 -1.45 3.48 15.61
CA SER A 222 -0.37 2.71 16.23
C SER A 222 0.46 1.95 15.19
N ARG A 223 -0.20 1.32 14.21
CA ARG A 223 0.49 0.64 13.10
C ARG A 223 1.31 1.61 12.26
N PHE A 224 0.80 2.83 12.01
CA PHE A 224 1.53 3.86 11.29
C PHE A 224 2.85 4.20 11.99
N VAL A 225 2.78 4.56 13.28
CA VAL A 225 3.97 4.88 14.10
C VAL A 225 4.95 3.70 14.13
N LYS A 226 4.44 2.49 14.37
CA LYS A 226 5.26 1.29 14.45
C LYS A 226 5.93 0.95 13.12
N ALA A 227 5.18 1.03 11.99
CA ALA A 227 5.73 0.80 10.67
C ALA A 227 6.81 1.83 10.29
N VAL A 228 6.58 3.12 10.59
CA VAL A 228 7.58 4.17 10.40
C VAL A 228 8.83 3.88 11.22
N TYR A 229 8.69 3.60 12.52
CA TYR A 229 9.84 3.31 13.40
C TYR A 229 10.64 2.10 12.90
N VAL A 230 9.96 0.96 12.69
CA VAL A 230 10.62 -0.27 12.26
C VAL A 230 11.30 -0.08 10.90
N LYS A 231 10.62 0.53 9.93
CA LYS A 231 11.20 0.84 8.62
C LYS A 231 12.45 1.71 8.72
N GLN A 232 12.40 2.81 9.49
CA GLN A 232 13.51 3.76 9.61
C GLN A 232 14.73 3.18 10.34
N LYS A 233 14.51 2.19 11.22
CA LYS A 233 15.56 1.50 11.96
C LYS A 233 16.00 0.18 11.32
N SER A 234 15.35 -0.24 10.24
CA SER A 234 15.68 -1.47 9.51
C SER A 234 16.98 -1.33 8.73
N HIS A 235 17.79 -2.35 8.81
CA HIS A 235 19.00 -2.52 8.02
C HIS A 235 18.94 -3.84 7.26
N SER A 236 19.30 -3.84 6.00
CA SER A 236 19.50 -5.05 5.20
C SER A 236 20.82 -4.98 4.45
N GLY A 237 21.29 -6.11 3.94
CA GLY A 237 22.34 -6.13 2.93
C GLY A 237 21.82 -5.66 1.56
N ASP A 238 22.74 -5.64 0.58
CA ASP A 238 22.47 -5.14 -0.77
C ASP A 238 21.84 -6.19 -1.71
N SER A 239 21.80 -7.45 -1.30
CA SER A 239 21.18 -8.49 -2.12
C SER A 239 19.66 -8.39 -2.08
N GLU A 240 19.03 -8.74 -3.21
CA GLU A 240 17.57 -8.79 -3.30
C GLU A 240 16.94 -9.70 -2.24
N LYS A 241 17.56 -10.86 -1.99
CA LYS A 241 17.09 -11.80 -0.96
C LYS A 241 17.07 -11.17 0.44
N GLU A 242 18.12 -10.44 0.81
CA GLU A 242 18.20 -9.76 2.11
C GLU A 242 17.18 -8.62 2.19
N SER A 243 17.04 -7.83 1.12
CA SER A 243 16.10 -6.71 1.05
C SER A 243 14.64 -7.19 1.12
N VAL A 244 14.27 -8.24 0.38
CA VAL A 244 12.93 -8.85 0.42
C VAL A 244 12.67 -9.44 1.81
N SER A 245 13.63 -10.15 2.41
CA SER A 245 13.50 -10.66 3.78
C SER A 245 13.25 -9.54 4.78
N GLN A 246 14.04 -8.46 4.71
CA GLN A 246 13.87 -7.30 5.60
C GLN A 246 12.52 -6.61 5.38
N PHE A 247 12.05 -6.52 4.13
CA PHE A 247 10.76 -5.95 3.82
C PHE A 247 9.61 -6.71 4.50
N PHE A 248 9.64 -8.05 4.44
CA PHE A 248 8.65 -8.87 5.15
C PHE A 248 8.76 -8.75 6.67
N HIS A 249 9.96 -8.56 7.24
CA HIS A 249 10.11 -8.25 8.67
C HIS A 249 9.49 -6.89 9.06
N ILE A 250 9.59 -5.88 8.19
CA ILE A 250 8.90 -4.60 8.42
C ILE A 250 7.39 -4.83 8.44
N LEU A 251 6.82 -5.50 7.44
CA LEU A 251 5.39 -5.78 7.37
C LEU A 251 4.91 -6.68 8.52
N SER A 252 5.67 -7.70 8.91
CA SER A 252 5.30 -8.60 10.01
C SER A 252 5.19 -7.90 11.35
N SER A 253 5.91 -6.78 11.54
CA SER A 253 5.84 -5.99 12.77
C SER A 253 4.45 -5.38 13.01
N VAL A 254 3.64 -5.23 11.96
CA VAL A 254 2.28 -4.67 11.99
C VAL A 254 1.23 -5.62 11.40
N ALA A 255 1.60 -6.88 11.17
CA ALA A 255 0.66 -7.90 10.73
C ALA A 255 -0.33 -8.26 11.84
N MET A 256 -1.54 -8.60 11.45
CA MET A 256 -2.65 -8.89 12.36
C MET A 256 -2.92 -10.39 12.46
N PRO A 257 -2.69 -11.00 13.63
CA PRO A 257 -3.09 -12.38 13.87
C PRO A 257 -4.61 -12.53 13.94
N LYS A 258 -5.15 -13.64 13.42
CA LYS A 258 -6.57 -13.96 13.52
C LYS A 258 -7.00 -14.10 14.98
N GLY A 259 -8.11 -13.47 15.31
CA GLY A 259 -8.66 -13.48 16.67
C GLY A 259 -8.38 -12.22 17.49
N CYS A 260 -7.46 -11.35 17.04
CA CYS A 260 -7.09 -10.12 17.77
C CYS A 260 -7.96 -8.91 17.43
N ILE A 261 -8.60 -8.90 16.25
CA ILE A 261 -9.42 -7.79 15.76
C ILE A 261 -10.78 -8.34 15.34
N LEU A 262 -11.84 -7.83 15.98
CA LEU A 262 -13.22 -8.15 15.66
C LEU A 262 -13.83 -7.02 14.83
N ALA A 263 -14.25 -7.34 13.60
CA ALA A 263 -14.95 -6.40 12.73
C ALA A 263 -16.42 -6.20 13.18
N ALA A 264 -17.06 -5.13 12.71
CA ALA A 264 -18.43 -4.79 13.10
C ALA A 264 -19.47 -5.88 12.73
N ASN A 265 -19.18 -6.71 11.72
CA ASN A 265 -20.01 -7.85 11.31
C ASN A 265 -19.81 -9.10 12.19
N GLY A 266 -18.94 -9.06 13.22
CA GLY A 266 -18.64 -10.19 14.09
C GLY A 266 -17.60 -11.18 13.56
N GLU A 267 -16.99 -10.92 12.40
CA GLU A 267 -15.90 -11.71 11.84
C GLU A 267 -14.53 -11.19 12.29
N TYR A 268 -13.52 -12.05 12.34
CA TYR A 268 -12.17 -11.64 12.68
C TYR A 268 -11.43 -11.10 11.45
N GLU A 269 -10.93 -9.87 11.55
CA GLU A 269 -10.03 -9.28 10.57
C GLU A 269 -8.58 -9.68 10.88
N TYR A 270 -7.83 -10.08 9.85
CA TYR A 270 -6.44 -10.50 9.98
C TYR A 270 -5.69 -10.30 8.65
N THR A 271 -4.36 -10.33 8.69
CA THR A 271 -3.52 -10.18 7.50
C THR A 271 -3.69 -11.39 6.58
N ARG A 272 -4.43 -11.21 5.47
CA ARG A 272 -4.68 -12.26 4.46
C ARG A 272 -3.41 -12.61 3.69
N TYR A 273 -2.70 -11.57 3.25
CA TYR A 273 -1.41 -11.70 2.61
C TYR A 273 -0.51 -10.50 2.93
N SER A 274 0.78 -10.71 2.79
CA SER A 274 1.79 -9.66 2.71
C SER A 274 2.43 -9.69 1.34
N SER A 275 2.65 -8.52 0.73
CA SER A 275 3.26 -8.40 -0.59
C SER A 275 4.50 -7.50 -0.58
N CYS A 276 5.38 -7.73 -1.53
CA CYS A 276 6.59 -6.96 -1.77
C CYS A 276 6.93 -7.02 -3.27
N CYS A 277 6.96 -5.90 -3.95
CA CYS A 277 7.44 -5.84 -5.33
C CYS A 277 8.84 -5.20 -5.37
N ASN A 278 9.82 -5.88 -5.98
CA ASN A 278 11.03 -5.22 -6.44
C ASN A 278 10.66 -4.40 -7.68
N THR A 279 10.51 -3.09 -7.51
CA THR A 279 9.96 -2.20 -8.53
C THR A 279 10.92 -1.94 -9.68
N ASP A 280 12.23 -2.09 -9.45
CA ASP A 280 13.26 -1.95 -10.48
C ASP A 280 13.31 -3.16 -11.42
N LYS A 281 12.89 -4.34 -10.92
CA LYS A 281 12.95 -5.60 -11.68
C LYS A 281 11.58 -6.14 -12.10
N GLY A 282 10.50 -5.60 -11.55
CA GLY A 282 9.15 -6.11 -11.79
C GLY A 282 8.91 -7.51 -11.20
N ILE A 283 9.56 -7.86 -10.09
CA ILE A 283 9.39 -9.14 -9.41
C ILE A 283 8.50 -8.95 -8.20
N TYR A 284 7.36 -9.61 -8.20
CA TYR A 284 6.36 -9.55 -7.14
C TYR A 284 6.49 -10.75 -6.22
N TYR A 285 6.69 -10.50 -4.92
CA TYR A 285 6.80 -11.48 -3.85
C TYR A 285 5.58 -11.41 -2.94
N TYR A 286 5.13 -12.54 -2.42
CA TYR A 286 4.06 -12.57 -1.43
C TYR A 286 4.20 -13.74 -0.45
N THR A 287 3.54 -13.60 0.69
CA THR A 287 3.22 -14.66 1.64
C THR A 287 1.73 -14.59 1.94
N THR A 288 1.10 -15.72 2.30
CA THR A 288 -0.30 -15.75 2.80
C THR A 288 -0.32 -16.02 4.29
N TYR A 289 -1.49 -15.89 4.91
CA TYR A 289 -1.65 -16.20 6.34
C TYR A 289 -1.28 -17.66 6.65
N ASP A 290 -1.70 -18.58 5.78
CA ASP A 290 -1.50 -20.01 5.98
C ASP A 290 -0.15 -20.51 5.42
N CYS A 291 0.50 -19.75 4.54
CA CYS A 291 1.82 -20.06 3.98
C CYS A 291 2.81 -18.90 4.12
N SER A 292 3.76 -19.04 5.04
CA SER A 292 4.83 -18.06 5.27
C SER A 292 5.99 -18.18 4.28
N THR A 293 5.97 -19.17 3.37
CA THR A 293 6.99 -19.29 2.33
C THR A 293 6.83 -18.17 1.32
N VAL A 294 7.92 -17.41 1.09
CA VAL A 294 7.93 -16.32 0.12
C VAL A 294 7.85 -16.90 -1.29
N THR A 295 6.76 -16.60 -1.98
CA THR A 295 6.54 -16.96 -3.39
C THR A 295 6.82 -15.75 -4.26
N SER A 296 7.40 -15.95 -5.47
CA SER A 296 7.73 -14.87 -6.40
C SER A 296 7.14 -15.10 -7.78
N ILE A 297 6.73 -14.01 -8.42
CA ILE A 297 6.26 -13.98 -9.81
C ILE A 297 6.97 -12.83 -10.51
N ASP A 298 7.64 -13.15 -11.62
CA ASP A 298 8.34 -12.17 -12.44
C ASP A 298 7.42 -11.67 -13.56
N MET A 299 7.19 -10.36 -13.63
CA MET A 299 6.39 -9.70 -14.67
C MET A 299 6.93 -10.04 -16.08
N HIS A 300 8.24 -10.17 -16.21
CA HIS A 300 8.90 -10.42 -17.49
C HIS A 300 8.93 -11.89 -17.91
N SER A 301 8.37 -12.80 -17.09
CA SER A 301 8.24 -14.23 -17.44
C SER A 301 7.18 -14.52 -18.50
N VAL A 302 6.37 -13.53 -18.87
CA VAL A 302 5.26 -13.65 -19.83
C VAL A 302 5.39 -12.67 -20.99
N ASP A 303 4.61 -12.87 -22.05
CA ASP A 303 4.53 -11.90 -23.16
C ASP A 303 3.77 -10.64 -22.74
N LEU A 304 4.52 -9.57 -22.48
CA LEU A 304 3.95 -8.27 -22.09
C LEU A 304 3.26 -7.53 -23.26
N ASN A 305 3.32 -8.02 -24.49
CA ASN A 305 2.56 -7.48 -25.63
C ASN A 305 1.26 -8.26 -25.90
N ASN A 306 0.92 -9.24 -25.05
CA ASN A 306 -0.35 -9.94 -25.13
C ASN A 306 -1.53 -8.99 -24.83
N ASN A 307 -2.73 -9.41 -25.16
CA ASN A 307 -3.99 -8.69 -24.88
C ASN A 307 -4.87 -9.39 -23.83
N LYS A 308 -4.35 -10.39 -23.14
CA LYS A 308 -5.03 -11.13 -22.07
C LYS A 308 -4.20 -11.09 -20.79
N ILE A 309 -4.89 -10.95 -19.65
CA ILE A 309 -4.24 -10.99 -18.34
C ILE A 309 -3.72 -12.41 -18.03
N TYR A 310 -2.62 -12.47 -17.27
CA TYR A 310 -2.13 -13.70 -16.66
C TYR A 310 -2.48 -13.67 -15.17
N GLN A 311 -2.96 -14.79 -14.64
CA GLN A 311 -3.46 -14.91 -13.28
C GLN A 311 -2.78 -16.08 -12.59
N TYR A 312 -2.37 -15.86 -11.34
CA TYR A 312 -1.71 -16.87 -10.50
C TYR A 312 -2.46 -16.96 -9.18
N ASP A 313 -3.02 -18.13 -8.89
CA ASP A 313 -3.67 -18.38 -7.62
C ASP A 313 -2.63 -18.36 -6.48
N LEU A 314 -3.07 -17.90 -5.30
CA LEU A 314 -2.19 -17.85 -4.14
C LEU A 314 -1.90 -19.26 -3.61
N ILE A 315 -0.69 -19.46 -3.12
CA ILE A 315 -0.31 -20.65 -2.39
C ILE A 315 -0.77 -20.45 -0.93
N GLU A 316 -1.72 -21.27 -0.51
CA GLU A 316 -2.26 -21.29 0.85
C GLU A 316 -1.68 -22.45 1.68
#